data_56ad93f6220cbdce63bfda9fac8175a9
#
_entry.id   56ad93f6220cbdce63bfda9fac8175a9
#
_cell.length_a   1.000
_cell.length_b   1.000
_cell.length_c   1.000
_cell.angle_alpha   90.00
_cell.angle_beta   90.00
_cell.angle_gamma   90.00
#
_symmetry.space_group_name_H-M   'P 1'
#
loop_
_entity.id
_entity.type
_entity.pdbx_description
1 polymer ?
#
loop_
_entity_poly.entity_id
_entity_poly.type
_entity_poly.pdbx_seq_one_letter_code
_entity_poly.pdbx_strand_id
1 'polypeptide(L)'
;RALYVRSSIGDAEEMATELGTTIPESQWGNYVEAGYDLATLFDNPRVSSAYLWSRFEIYDLQVDVPTGFAKDEALEANSWTIGFEVKPHPNVVLKLDGVIQDNEADAPVTNPVRLGAGFVF
;
A
#
# COMPACT_ATOMS: atom_id res chain seq x y z
N ARG A 1 -3.20 6.63 -11.43
CA ARG A 1 -2.90 7.47 -10.25
C ARG A 1 -1.45 7.32 -9.87
N ALA A 2 -0.87 8.38 -9.24
CA ALA A 2 0.43 8.33 -8.60
C ALA A 2 0.37 9.22 -7.34
N LEU A 3 1.08 8.82 -6.30
CA LEU A 3 1.23 9.59 -5.07
C LEU A 3 2.68 9.47 -4.59
N TYR A 4 3.21 10.59 -4.11
CA TYR A 4 4.45 10.65 -3.33
C TYR A 4 4.17 11.36 -2.02
N VAL A 5 4.65 10.81 -0.92
CA VAL A 5 4.54 11.38 0.41
C VAL A 5 5.91 11.32 1.07
N ARG A 6 6.30 12.41 1.71
CA ARG A 6 7.44 12.46 2.63
C ARG A 6 6.99 13.10 3.94
N SER A 7 7.42 12.54 5.05
CA SER A 7 7.17 13.05 6.38
C SER A 7 8.49 13.14 7.15
N SER A 8 8.60 14.12 8.02
CA SER A 8 9.69 14.26 8.99
C SER A 8 9.11 14.46 10.39
N ILE A 9 9.78 13.87 11.37
CA ILE A 9 9.38 13.92 12.78
C ILE A 9 10.41 14.81 13.49
N GLY A 10 9.96 15.94 14.04
CA GLY A 10 10.77 16.77 14.93
C GLY A 10 10.97 16.06 16.26
N ASP A 11 12.10 16.35 16.90
CA ASP A 11 12.45 15.83 18.23
C ASP A 11 12.49 14.30 18.33
N ALA A 12 12.73 13.62 17.19
CA ALA A 12 12.79 12.17 17.10
C ALA A 12 13.87 11.59 18.01
N GLU A 13 15.00 12.26 18.18
CA GLU A 13 16.10 11.85 19.05
C GLU A 13 15.68 11.85 20.53
N GLU A 14 15.00 12.90 20.98
CA GLU A 14 14.51 13.01 22.35
C GLU A 14 13.47 11.92 22.64
N MET A 15 12.49 11.76 21.74
CA MET A 15 11.47 10.73 21.85
C MET A 15 12.05 9.31 21.83
N ALA A 16 13.01 9.04 20.94
CA ALA A 16 13.67 7.74 20.85
C ALA A 16 14.45 7.41 22.14
N THR A 17 15.10 8.41 22.72
CA THR A 17 15.84 8.28 23.99
C THR A 17 14.89 8.00 25.17
N GLU A 18 13.78 8.73 25.27
CA GLU A 18 12.80 8.55 26.34
C GLU A 18 12.08 7.20 26.27
N LEU A 19 11.74 6.76 25.05
CA LEU A 19 10.98 5.51 24.84
C LEU A 19 11.87 4.28 24.71
N GLY A 20 13.18 4.46 24.53
CA GLY A 20 14.13 3.37 24.33
C GLY A 20 13.88 2.57 23.05
N THR A 21 13.34 3.23 22.02
CA THR A 21 13.00 2.61 20.73
C THR A 21 13.39 3.55 19.57
N THR A 22 13.68 2.97 18.40
CA THR A 22 14.01 3.77 17.22
C THR A 22 12.76 4.51 16.72
N ILE A 23 12.87 5.85 16.65
CA ILE A 23 11.86 6.73 16.04
C ILE A 23 12.51 7.34 14.80
N PRO A 24 11.92 7.21 13.60
CA PRO A 24 12.51 7.77 12.40
C PRO A 24 12.47 9.31 12.40
N GLU A 25 13.54 9.94 11.96
CA GLU A 25 13.57 11.39 11.70
C GLU A 25 12.85 11.73 10.39
N SER A 26 12.94 10.84 9.39
CA SER A 26 12.23 10.99 8.12
C SER A 26 11.78 9.65 7.56
N GLN A 27 10.69 9.72 6.81
CA GLN A 27 10.10 8.59 6.08
C GLN A 27 9.50 9.07 4.76
N TRP A 28 9.41 8.18 3.79
CA TRP A 28 8.76 8.47 2.53
C TRP A 28 8.08 7.23 1.95
N GLY A 29 7.18 7.49 1.01
CA GLY A 29 6.56 6.43 0.22
C GLY A 29 6.01 6.99 -1.08
N ASN A 30 5.93 6.14 -2.07
CA ASN A 30 5.25 6.45 -3.32
C ASN A 30 4.49 5.24 -3.85
N TYR A 31 3.50 5.50 -4.66
CA TYR A 31 2.90 4.46 -5.48
C TYR A 31 2.53 4.97 -6.87
N VAL A 32 2.46 4.03 -7.80
CA VAL A 32 1.84 4.20 -9.11
C VAL A 32 0.78 3.12 -9.27
N GLU A 33 -0.42 3.52 -9.68
CA GLU A 33 -1.56 2.64 -9.90
C GLU A 33 -2.12 2.87 -11.30
N ALA A 34 -2.40 1.78 -12.00
CA ALA A 34 -3.10 1.77 -13.26
C ALA A 34 -4.27 0.77 -13.20
N GLY A 35 -5.37 1.10 -13.87
CA GLY A 35 -6.52 0.21 -13.95
C GLY A 35 -7.28 0.43 -15.24
N TYR A 36 -7.97 -0.62 -15.67
CA TYR A 36 -8.78 -0.62 -16.88
C TYR A 36 -10.17 -1.17 -16.60
N ASP A 37 -11.18 -0.48 -17.10
CA ASP A 37 -12.58 -0.92 -16.98
C ASP A 37 -12.90 -1.95 -18.06
N LEU A 38 -12.93 -3.21 -17.66
CA LEU A 38 -13.25 -4.34 -18.53
C LEU A 38 -14.72 -4.32 -18.97
N ALA A 39 -15.62 -3.62 -18.28
CA ALA A 39 -17.03 -3.52 -18.68
C ALA A 39 -17.19 -2.85 -20.03
N THR A 40 -16.22 -2.01 -20.43
CA THR A 40 -16.17 -1.39 -21.75
C THR A 40 -15.98 -2.40 -22.90
N LEU A 41 -15.50 -3.62 -22.60
CA LEU A 41 -15.30 -4.68 -23.57
C LEU A 41 -16.51 -5.61 -23.73
N PHE A 42 -17.46 -5.53 -22.79
CA PHE A 42 -18.62 -6.43 -22.74
C PHE A 42 -19.90 -5.58 -22.64
N ASP A 43 -20.75 -5.68 -23.63
CA ASP A 43 -22.07 -5.05 -23.61
C ASP A 43 -23.03 -5.85 -22.71
N ASN A 44 -22.81 -5.78 -21.39
CA ASN A 44 -23.61 -6.49 -20.42
C ASN A 44 -24.28 -5.52 -19.45
N PRO A 45 -25.61 -5.28 -19.59
CA PRO A 45 -26.35 -4.33 -18.76
C PRO A 45 -26.44 -4.72 -17.27
N ARG A 46 -26.02 -5.94 -16.90
CA ARG A 46 -26.06 -6.42 -15.52
C ARG A 46 -24.81 -6.08 -14.71
N VAL A 47 -23.79 -5.52 -15.35
CA VAL A 47 -22.53 -5.14 -14.69
C VAL A 47 -22.27 -3.66 -14.93
N SER A 48 -22.33 -2.87 -13.85
CA SER A 48 -22.12 -1.43 -13.94
C SER A 48 -20.67 -1.05 -14.20
N SER A 49 -19.72 -1.80 -13.69
CA SER A 49 -18.30 -1.70 -14.00
C SER A 49 -17.53 -2.95 -13.55
N ALA A 50 -16.40 -3.19 -14.18
CA ALA A 50 -15.49 -4.29 -13.84
C ALA A 50 -14.05 -3.82 -14.06
N TYR A 51 -13.34 -3.47 -12.98
CA TYR A 51 -11.98 -2.96 -13.03
C TYR A 51 -10.97 -4.05 -12.75
N LEU A 52 -10.00 -4.19 -13.66
CA LEU A 52 -8.71 -4.82 -13.38
C LEU A 52 -7.71 -3.70 -13.11
N TRP A 53 -6.99 -3.77 -11.98
CA TRP A 53 -6.03 -2.74 -11.61
C TRP A 53 -4.77 -3.35 -11.02
N SER A 54 -3.70 -2.57 -11.08
CA SER A 54 -2.43 -2.93 -10.47
C SER A 54 -1.80 -1.70 -9.85
N ARG A 55 -1.14 -1.88 -8.71
CA ARG A 55 -0.42 -0.86 -7.97
C ARG A 55 0.96 -1.36 -7.61
N PHE A 56 1.95 -0.54 -7.83
CA PHE A 56 3.29 -0.73 -7.34
C PHE A 56 3.61 0.36 -6.32
N GLU A 57 4.08 -0.04 -5.14
CA GLU A 57 4.41 0.84 -4.02
C GLU A 57 5.85 0.60 -3.59
N ILE A 58 6.55 1.68 -3.24
CA ILE A 58 7.85 1.64 -2.59
C ILE A 58 7.78 2.60 -1.41
N TYR A 59 8.28 2.18 -0.26
CA TYR A 59 8.34 3.03 0.91
C TYR A 59 9.55 2.68 1.78
N ASP A 60 10.04 3.69 2.49
CA ASP A 60 11.04 3.57 3.55
C ASP A 60 10.51 4.35 4.76
N LEU A 61 10.22 3.61 5.82
CA LEU A 61 9.67 4.18 7.06
C LEU A 61 10.76 4.64 8.03
N GLN A 62 12.04 4.40 7.70
CA GLN A 62 13.20 4.80 8.50
C GLN A 62 14.36 5.29 7.62
N VAL A 63 14.12 6.31 6.78
CA VAL A 63 15.15 6.90 5.91
C VAL A 63 16.34 7.41 6.73
N ASP A 64 16.01 8.20 7.75
CA ASP A 64 16.98 8.70 8.72
C ASP A 64 16.53 8.32 10.13
N VAL A 65 17.48 7.92 10.96
CA VAL A 65 17.26 7.58 12.37
C VAL A 65 18.26 8.35 13.25
N PRO A 66 17.89 8.68 14.50
CA PRO A 66 18.77 9.42 15.42
C PRO A 66 20.08 8.69 15.70
N THR A 67 21.10 9.47 16.02
CA THR A 67 22.42 8.94 16.39
C THR A 67 22.32 7.96 17.57
N GLY A 68 22.92 6.79 17.41
CA GLY A 68 22.90 5.72 18.43
C GLY A 68 21.74 4.72 18.29
N PHE A 69 20.83 4.95 17.35
CA PHE A 69 19.79 3.98 17.00
C PHE A 69 20.10 3.32 15.66
N ALA A 70 19.67 2.08 15.49
CA ALA A 70 19.86 1.33 14.25
C ALA A 70 18.60 1.42 13.37
N LYS A 71 18.82 1.59 12.06
CA LYS A 71 17.76 1.45 11.05
C LYS A 71 17.32 -0.02 10.99
N ASP A 72 16.02 -0.25 10.87
CA ASP A 72 15.45 -1.57 10.58
C ASP A 72 15.17 -1.67 9.07
N GLU A 73 16.01 -2.41 8.36
CA GLU A 73 15.90 -2.59 6.91
C GLU A 73 14.61 -3.32 6.49
N ALA A 74 13.94 -4.02 7.41
CA ALA A 74 12.65 -4.62 7.15
C ALA A 74 11.52 -3.58 6.95
N LEU A 75 11.75 -2.32 7.32
CA LEU A 75 10.84 -1.19 7.13
C LEU A 75 11.06 -0.44 5.81
N GLU A 76 12.05 -0.83 5.02
CA GLU A 76 12.22 -0.45 3.63
C GLU A 76 11.70 -1.59 2.75
N ALA A 77 10.61 -1.33 2.03
CA ALA A 77 9.92 -2.38 1.30
C ALA A 77 9.30 -1.89 0.01
N ASN A 78 9.05 -2.84 -0.88
CA ASN A 78 8.24 -2.66 -2.06
C ASN A 78 7.09 -3.66 -2.05
N SER A 79 5.99 -3.28 -2.70
CA SER A 79 4.87 -4.18 -2.87
C SER A 79 4.22 -4.03 -4.23
N TRP A 80 3.74 -5.15 -4.75
CA TRP A 80 2.93 -5.19 -5.94
C TRP A 80 1.56 -5.75 -5.60
N THR A 81 0.52 -4.94 -5.81
CA THR A 81 -0.87 -5.37 -5.65
C THR A 81 -1.53 -5.48 -7.01
N ILE A 82 -2.22 -6.61 -7.23
CA ILE A 82 -3.07 -6.81 -8.40
C ILE A 82 -4.48 -7.07 -7.88
N GLY A 83 -5.46 -6.34 -8.39
CA GLY A 83 -6.84 -6.43 -7.92
C GLY A 83 -7.87 -6.41 -9.04
N PHE A 84 -8.98 -7.02 -8.73
CA PHE A 84 -10.19 -7.01 -9.54
C PHE A 84 -11.35 -6.48 -8.70
N GLU A 85 -12.11 -5.55 -9.27
CA GLU A 85 -13.30 -4.98 -8.68
C GLU A 85 -14.47 -5.12 -9.66
N VAL A 86 -15.60 -5.61 -9.18
CA VAL A 86 -16.82 -5.66 -9.98
C VAL A 86 -17.98 -5.00 -9.23
N LYS A 87 -18.77 -4.22 -9.96
CA LYS A 87 -20.04 -3.64 -9.50
C LYS A 87 -21.20 -4.28 -10.24
N PRO A 88 -21.75 -5.38 -9.69
CA PRO A 88 -22.94 -6.00 -10.27
C PRO A 88 -24.19 -5.10 -10.18
N HIS A 89 -24.15 -4.13 -9.28
CA HIS A 89 -25.17 -3.10 -9.11
C HIS A 89 -24.47 -1.78 -8.72
N PRO A 90 -25.01 -0.59 -9.07
CA PRO A 90 -24.39 0.69 -8.71
C PRO A 90 -24.03 0.84 -7.22
N ASN A 91 -24.82 0.23 -6.36
CA ASN A 91 -24.65 0.29 -4.90
C ASN A 91 -23.85 -0.87 -4.30
N VAL A 92 -23.40 -1.84 -5.09
CA VAL A 92 -22.68 -3.03 -4.60
C VAL A 92 -21.34 -3.10 -5.28
N VAL A 93 -20.27 -3.29 -4.50
CA VAL A 93 -18.92 -3.56 -4.99
C VAL A 93 -18.39 -4.84 -4.38
N LEU A 94 -17.82 -5.68 -5.21
CA LEU A 94 -17.05 -6.86 -4.80
C LEU A 94 -15.61 -6.66 -5.25
N LYS A 95 -14.64 -6.98 -4.38
CA LYS A 95 -13.21 -6.81 -4.61
C LYS A 95 -12.47 -8.09 -4.29
N LEU A 96 -11.49 -8.40 -5.13
CA LEU A 96 -10.50 -9.44 -4.90
C LEU A 96 -9.14 -8.87 -5.24
N ASP A 97 -8.18 -8.94 -4.34
CA ASP A 97 -6.82 -8.53 -4.62
C ASP A 97 -5.78 -9.44 -3.96
N GLY A 98 -4.62 -9.52 -4.57
CA GLY A 98 -3.45 -10.20 -4.06
C GLY A 98 -2.26 -9.24 -3.96
N VAL A 99 -1.47 -9.38 -2.90
CA VAL A 99 -0.28 -8.58 -2.66
C VAL A 99 0.94 -9.47 -2.71
N ILE A 100 1.99 -9.02 -3.41
CA ILE A 100 3.34 -9.57 -3.37
C ILE A 100 4.22 -8.49 -2.77
N GLN A 101 4.90 -8.80 -1.68
CA GLN A 101 5.71 -7.85 -0.94
C GLN A 101 7.11 -8.40 -0.73
N ASP A 102 8.09 -7.50 -0.74
CA ASP A 102 9.48 -7.76 -0.43
C ASP A 102 10.08 -6.62 0.39
N ASN A 103 11.16 -6.87 1.15
CA ASN A 103 11.84 -5.86 1.95
C ASN A 103 13.36 -6.02 1.85
N GLU A 104 14.11 -4.95 2.18
CA GLU A 104 15.56 -4.92 2.08
C GLU A 104 16.28 -5.91 3.03
N ALA A 105 15.64 -6.32 4.12
CA ALA A 105 16.19 -7.27 5.07
C ALA A 105 16.04 -8.74 4.66
N ASP A 106 15.41 -9.03 3.50
CA ASP A 106 14.99 -10.41 3.12
C ASP A 106 14.18 -11.11 4.24
N ALA A 107 13.52 -10.33 5.10
CA ALA A 107 12.73 -10.85 6.20
C ALA A 107 11.43 -11.49 5.71
N PRO A 108 10.90 -12.52 6.40
CA PRO A 108 9.65 -13.15 6.01
C PRO A 108 8.50 -12.15 5.91
N VAL A 109 7.85 -12.09 4.77
CA VAL A 109 6.69 -11.23 4.50
C VAL A 109 5.42 -12.06 4.28
N THR A 110 4.28 -11.44 4.53
CA THR A 110 2.98 -12.06 4.24
C THR A 110 2.46 -11.53 2.91
N ASN A 111 2.14 -12.45 1.99
CA ASN A 111 1.55 -12.13 0.69
C ASN A 111 0.04 -12.46 0.72
N PRO A 112 -0.82 -11.57 1.25
CA PRO A 112 -2.22 -11.86 1.44
C PRO A 112 -3.01 -11.85 0.13
N VAL A 113 -4.02 -12.70 0.07
CA VAL A 113 -5.15 -12.56 -0.85
C VAL A 113 -6.33 -12.04 -0.04
N ARG A 114 -6.96 -10.98 -0.51
CA ARG A 114 -8.04 -10.28 0.20
C ARG A 114 -9.31 -10.30 -0.64
N LEU A 115 -10.43 -10.61 0.02
CA LEU A 115 -11.77 -10.53 -0.55
C LEU A 115 -12.57 -9.48 0.23
N GLY A 116 -13.22 -8.59 -0.48
CA GLY A 116 -14.03 -7.53 0.11
C GLY A 116 -15.37 -7.36 -0.59
N ALA A 117 -16.36 -6.95 0.17
CA ALA A 117 -17.65 -6.51 -0.34
C ALA A 117 -18.04 -5.19 0.31
N GLY A 118 -18.62 -4.29 -0.46
CA GLY A 118 -19.11 -3.00 -0.01
C GLY A 118 -20.51 -2.73 -0.55
N PHE A 119 -21.27 -2.01 0.25
CA PHE A 119 -22.63 -1.57 -0.12
C PHE A 119 -22.82 -0.09 0.24
N VAL A 120 -23.42 0.65 -0.66
CA VAL A 120 -23.79 2.06 -0.48
C VAL A 120 -25.31 2.19 -0.58
N PHE A 121 -25.95 2.80 0.41
CA PHE A 121 -27.40 3.02 0.49
C PHE A 121 -27.74 4.50 0.56
#